data_1ad21e5f0339b14807afd7a20df4a4e6
#
_entry.id   1ad21e5f0339b14807afd7a20df4a4e6
#
_cell.length_a   1.000
_cell.length_b   1.000
_cell.length_c   1.000
_cell.angle_alpha   90.00
_cell.angle_beta   90.00
_cell.angle_gamma   90.00
#
_symmetry.space_group_name_H-M   'P 1'
#
loop_
_entity.id
_entity.type
_entity.pdbx_description
1 polymer ?
#
loop_
_entity_poly.entity_id
_entity_poly.type
_entity_poly.pdbx_seq_one_letter_code
_entity_poly.pdbx_strand_id
1 'polypeptide(L)'
;MNISYQILKEERKVIATMVADGKEFVGVAKCDIKDNFNELIGMEIAKQKACIKYADYKQMEMLADLKSLDTMMEELERLRGLIVKGVMSKQKEIENRKRLVKSY
;
A
#
# COMPACT_ATOMS: atom_id res chain seq x y z
N MET A 1 14.87 7.98 4.26
CA MET A 1 13.69 8.76 4.69
C MET A 1 14.15 10.04 5.35
N ASN A 2 13.81 11.16 4.78
CA ASN A 2 14.19 12.46 5.28
C ASN A 2 12.97 13.24 5.75
N ILE A 3 13.07 13.85 6.93
CA ILE A 3 12.01 14.67 7.49
C ILE A 3 12.55 16.05 7.77
N SER A 4 11.87 17.07 7.28
CA SER A 4 12.19 18.47 7.56
C SER A 4 10.99 19.14 8.22
N TYR A 5 11.26 20.17 9.02
CA TYR A 5 10.24 20.88 9.76
C TYR A 5 10.28 22.37 9.44
N GLN A 6 9.12 22.97 9.32
CA GLN A 6 8.97 24.41 9.23
C GLN A 6 8.07 24.87 10.37
N ILE A 7 8.60 25.73 11.22
CA ILE A 7 7.88 26.21 12.40
C ILE A 7 7.41 27.64 12.13
N LEU A 8 6.09 27.83 12.09
CA LEU A 8 5.47 29.12 11.86
C LEU A 8 4.85 29.61 13.17
N LYS A 9 5.66 30.30 13.97
CA LYS A 9 5.25 30.74 15.31
C LYS A 9 4.06 31.68 15.28
N GLU A 10 4.03 32.62 14.33
CA GLU A 10 2.94 33.58 14.22
C GLU A 10 1.62 32.92 13.88
N GLU A 11 1.67 31.90 13.06
CA GLU A 11 0.49 31.14 12.65
C GLU A 11 0.20 29.97 13.61
N ARG A 12 1.08 29.75 14.59
CA ARG A 12 0.97 28.69 15.59
C ARG A 12 0.83 27.32 14.96
N LYS A 13 1.65 27.04 13.95
CA LYS A 13 1.64 25.73 13.31
C LYS A 13 3.04 25.25 12.96
N VAL A 14 3.14 23.94 12.81
CA VAL A 14 4.37 23.26 12.41
C VAL A 14 4.04 22.40 11.21
N ILE A 15 4.86 22.48 10.19
CA ILE A 15 4.74 21.69 8.98
C ILE A 15 5.90 20.71 8.93
N ALA A 16 5.59 19.41 8.87
CA ALA A 16 6.58 18.37 8.66
C ALA A 16 6.49 17.87 7.23
N THR A 17 7.60 17.88 6.53
CA THR A 17 7.70 17.33 5.18
C THR A 17 8.58 16.09 5.21
N MET A 18 8.01 14.97 4.87
CA MET A 18 8.71 13.70 4.78
C MET A 18 8.92 13.33 3.32
N VAL A 19 10.16 13.04 2.95
CA VAL A 19 10.47 12.55 1.60
C VAL A 19 10.80 11.07 1.70
N ALA A 20 10.01 10.26 1.01
CA ALA A 20 10.18 8.82 0.95
C ALA A 20 9.70 8.31 -0.40
N ASP A 21 10.42 7.34 -0.97
CA ASP A 21 10.10 6.74 -2.26
C ASP A 21 9.96 7.78 -3.40
N GLY A 22 10.73 8.86 -3.33
CA GLY A 22 10.71 9.93 -4.33
C GLY A 22 9.48 10.82 -4.25
N LYS A 23 8.69 10.73 -3.18
CA LYS A 23 7.47 11.54 -2.97
C LYS A 23 7.53 12.29 -1.66
N GLU A 24 6.80 13.39 -1.60
CA GLU A 24 6.68 14.19 -0.39
C GLU A 24 5.35 13.95 0.31
N PHE A 25 5.43 13.80 1.63
CA PHE A 25 4.24 13.64 2.49
C PHE A 25 4.29 14.74 3.54
N VAL A 26 3.25 15.55 3.58
CA VAL A 26 3.20 16.73 4.42
C VAL A 26 2.19 16.57 5.54
N GLY A 27 2.63 16.78 6.77
CA GLY A 27 1.77 16.81 7.94
C GLY A 27 1.79 18.21 8.55
N VAL A 28 0.64 18.71 8.93
CA VAL A 28 0.50 20.03 9.54
C VAL A 28 -0.12 19.89 10.92
N ALA A 29 0.56 20.42 11.93
CA ALA A 29 0.03 20.54 13.27
C ALA A 29 -0.30 22.01 13.54
N LYS A 30 -1.55 22.30 13.88
CA LYS A 30 -2.00 23.64 14.20
C LYS A 30 -2.43 23.72 15.66
N CYS A 31 -1.84 24.63 16.39
CA CYS A 31 -2.19 24.85 17.79
C CYS A 31 -3.40 25.78 17.92
N ASP A 32 -4.34 25.41 18.82
CA ASP A 32 -5.47 26.28 19.13
C ASP A 32 -4.98 27.58 19.81
N ILE A 33 -5.68 28.66 19.57
CA ILE A 33 -5.39 29.96 20.19
C ILE A 33 -5.42 29.86 21.71
N LYS A 34 -6.26 28.99 22.26
CA LYS A 34 -6.41 28.80 23.70
C LYS A 34 -5.25 28.05 24.35
N ASP A 35 -4.46 27.32 23.57
CA ASP A 35 -3.37 26.52 24.10
C ASP A 35 -2.03 27.21 23.94
N ASN A 36 -1.08 26.88 24.81
CA ASN A 36 0.28 27.36 24.66
C ASN A 36 0.95 26.64 23.52
N PHE A 37 1.54 27.39 22.61
CA PHE A 37 2.25 26.81 21.48
C PHE A 37 3.54 26.14 21.95
N ASN A 38 3.68 24.86 21.68
CA ASN A 38 4.87 24.09 21.99
C ASN A 38 5.42 23.50 20.70
N GLU A 39 6.61 23.97 20.29
CA GLU A 39 7.24 23.53 19.06
C GLU A 39 7.52 22.03 19.02
N LEU A 40 7.98 21.45 20.12
CA LEU A 40 8.31 20.02 20.17
C LEU A 40 7.08 19.15 20.02
N ILE A 41 5.99 19.50 20.67
CA ILE A 41 4.73 18.79 20.51
C ILE A 41 4.19 18.96 19.10
N GLY A 42 4.27 20.17 18.56
CA GLY A 42 3.86 20.46 17.18
C GLY A 42 4.63 19.66 16.15
N MET A 43 5.94 19.55 16.33
CA MET A 43 6.81 18.75 15.47
C MET A 43 6.42 17.27 15.50
N GLU A 44 6.16 16.73 16.69
CA GLU A 44 5.78 15.34 16.84
C GLU A 44 4.42 15.05 16.17
N ILE A 45 3.43 15.91 16.38
CA ILE A 45 2.11 15.76 15.76
C ILE A 45 2.20 15.87 14.24
N ALA A 46 2.95 16.85 13.74
CA ALA A 46 3.13 17.04 12.30
C ALA A 46 3.83 15.83 11.67
N LYS A 47 4.85 15.31 12.34
CA LYS A 47 5.55 14.10 11.91
C LYS A 47 4.60 12.90 11.83
N GLN A 48 3.79 12.69 12.86
CA GLN A 48 2.83 11.59 12.88
C GLN A 48 1.83 11.70 11.75
N LYS A 49 1.33 12.89 11.46
CA LYS A 49 0.42 13.13 10.35
C LYS A 49 1.07 12.83 9.00
N ALA A 50 2.31 13.21 8.81
CA ALA A 50 3.07 12.88 7.61
C ALA A 50 3.29 11.36 7.48
N CYS A 51 3.61 10.69 8.59
CA CYS A 51 3.78 9.24 8.62
C CYS A 51 2.49 8.49 8.27
N ILE A 52 1.34 8.98 8.73
CA ILE A 52 0.05 8.39 8.40
C ILE A 52 -0.20 8.48 6.89
N LYS A 53 0.09 9.62 6.28
CA LYS A 53 -0.06 9.77 4.83
C LYS A 53 0.85 8.82 4.06
N TYR A 54 2.07 8.63 4.52
CA TYR A 54 3.00 7.68 3.93
C TYR A 54 2.47 6.23 4.07
N ALA A 55 1.98 5.87 5.25
CA ALA A 55 1.41 4.55 5.49
C ALA A 55 0.20 4.28 4.59
N ASP A 56 -0.68 5.26 4.43
CA ASP A 56 -1.83 5.15 3.52
C ASP A 56 -1.38 4.94 2.08
N TYR A 57 -0.38 5.68 1.64
CA TYR A 57 0.19 5.52 0.31
C TYR A 57 0.76 4.11 0.11
N LYS A 58 1.51 3.60 1.07
CA LYS A 58 2.07 2.24 1.01
C LYS A 58 0.99 1.18 1.00
N GLN A 59 -0.06 1.35 1.77
CA GLN A 59 -1.19 0.43 1.78
C GLN A 59 -1.89 0.38 0.43
N MET A 60 -2.11 1.51 -0.21
CA MET A 60 -2.71 1.57 -1.54
C MET A 60 -1.82 0.89 -2.60
N GLU A 61 -0.50 1.10 -2.51
CA GLU A 61 0.46 0.46 -3.39
C GLU A 61 0.42 -1.06 -3.24
N MET A 62 0.39 -1.56 -2.02
CA MET A 62 0.28 -2.99 -1.72
C MET A 62 -1.03 -3.58 -2.24
N LEU A 63 -2.14 -2.86 -2.10
CA LEU A 63 -3.44 -3.31 -2.62
C LEU A 63 -3.43 -3.40 -4.14
N ALA A 64 -2.78 -2.46 -4.83
CA ALA A 64 -2.64 -2.51 -6.28
C ALA A 64 -1.82 -3.72 -6.71
N ASP A 65 -0.73 -4.03 -6.00
CA ASP A 65 0.09 -5.21 -6.27
C ASP A 65 -0.69 -6.50 -6.05
N LEU A 66 -1.49 -6.58 -5.00
CA LEU A 66 -2.35 -7.74 -4.73
C LEU A 66 -3.37 -7.95 -5.84
N LYS A 67 -4.00 -6.89 -6.34
CA LYS A 67 -4.93 -6.98 -7.46
C LYS A 67 -4.25 -7.50 -8.73
N SER A 68 -3.03 -7.06 -9.00
CA SER A 68 -2.26 -7.55 -10.14
C SER A 68 -1.97 -9.05 -10.02
N LEU A 69 -1.60 -9.51 -8.82
CA LEU A 69 -1.36 -10.92 -8.57
C LEU A 69 -2.63 -11.75 -8.74
N ASP A 70 -3.76 -11.28 -8.23
CA ASP A 70 -5.04 -11.96 -8.40
C ASP A 70 -5.41 -12.14 -9.87
N THR A 71 -5.22 -11.10 -10.68
CA THR A 71 -5.48 -11.16 -12.13
C THR A 71 -4.57 -12.18 -12.78
N MET A 72 -3.29 -12.22 -12.42
CA MET A 72 -2.34 -13.20 -12.95
C MET A 72 -2.73 -14.63 -12.56
N MET A 73 -3.19 -14.84 -11.34
CA MET A 73 -3.65 -16.14 -10.88
C MET A 73 -4.89 -16.61 -11.63
N GLU A 74 -5.83 -15.72 -11.88
CA GLU A 74 -7.03 -16.03 -12.67
C GLU A 74 -6.67 -16.46 -14.09
N GLU A 75 -5.74 -15.78 -14.72
CA GLU A 75 -5.24 -16.15 -16.04
C GLU A 75 -4.58 -17.51 -16.06
N LEU A 76 -3.75 -17.80 -15.07
CA LEU A 76 -3.08 -19.10 -14.93
C LEU A 76 -4.09 -20.22 -14.74
N GLU A 77 -5.12 -20.02 -13.96
CA GLU A 77 -6.18 -21.01 -13.75
C GLU A 77 -6.97 -21.26 -15.04
N ARG A 78 -7.25 -20.23 -15.80
CA ARG A 78 -7.93 -20.37 -17.10
C ARG A 78 -7.10 -21.18 -18.07
N LEU A 79 -5.79 -20.90 -18.18
CA LEU A 79 -4.88 -21.64 -19.04
C LEU A 79 -4.77 -23.10 -18.62
N ARG A 80 -4.70 -23.34 -17.32
CA ARG A 80 -4.66 -24.69 -16.76
C ARG A 80 -5.92 -25.46 -17.12
N GLY A 81 -7.10 -24.84 -17.03
CA GLY A 81 -8.35 -25.43 -17.44
C GLY A 81 -8.38 -25.84 -18.91
N LEU A 82 -7.85 -24.98 -19.78
CA LEU A 82 -7.76 -25.30 -21.21
C LEU A 82 -6.82 -26.47 -21.48
N ILE A 83 -5.70 -26.54 -20.82
CA ILE A 83 -4.74 -27.65 -20.96
C ILE A 83 -5.41 -28.97 -20.50
N VAL A 84 -6.11 -28.95 -19.37
CA VAL A 84 -6.82 -30.12 -18.86
C VAL A 84 -7.87 -30.61 -19.87
N LYS A 85 -8.67 -29.71 -20.41
CA LYS A 85 -9.67 -30.07 -21.44
C LYS A 85 -9.02 -30.68 -22.68
N GLY A 86 -7.90 -30.11 -23.14
CA GLY A 86 -7.17 -30.65 -24.27
C GLY A 86 -6.64 -32.07 -24.02
N VAL A 87 -6.12 -32.30 -22.83
CA VAL A 87 -5.64 -33.63 -22.43
C VAL A 87 -6.78 -34.61 -22.30
N MET A 88 -7.90 -34.21 -21.70
CA MET A 88 -9.07 -35.07 -21.55
C MET A 88 -9.67 -35.50 -22.87
N SER A 89 -9.66 -34.64 -23.88
CA SER A 89 -10.17 -34.96 -25.21
C SER A 89 -9.29 -35.96 -25.96
N LYS A 90 -8.00 -36.02 -25.63
CA LYS A 90 -7.02 -36.92 -26.28
C LYS A 90 -6.82 -38.23 -25.55
N GLN A 91 -6.93 -38.24 -24.23
CA GLN A 91 -6.66 -39.38 -23.39
C GLN A 91 -7.82 -39.68 -22.47
N LYS A 92 -8.13 -40.95 -22.31
CA LYS A 92 -9.27 -41.37 -21.52
C LYS A 92 -8.98 -41.42 -20.00
N GLU A 93 -7.80 -41.01 -19.57
CA GLU A 93 -7.38 -41.04 -18.18
C GLU A 93 -7.83 -39.80 -17.41
N ILE A 94 -9.10 -39.56 -17.38
CA ILE A 94 -9.70 -38.34 -16.83
C ILE A 94 -9.45 -38.23 -15.32
N GLU A 95 -9.56 -39.33 -14.59
CA GLU A 95 -9.41 -39.33 -13.12
C GLU A 95 -8.01 -38.93 -12.67
N ASN A 96 -6.98 -39.43 -13.30
CA ASN A 96 -5.60 -39.11 -12.98
C ASN A 96 -5.29 -37.65 -13.30
N ARG A 97 -5.83 -37.11 -14.39
CA ARG A 97 -5.64 -35.73 -14.78
C ARG A 97 -6.35 -34.77 -13.83
N LYS A 98 -7.51 -35.11 -13.35
CA LYS A 98 -8.21 -34.33 -12.34
C LYS A 98 -7.42 -34.25 -11.03
N ARG A 99 -6.79 -35.32 -10.62
CA ARG A 99 -5.91 -35.30 -9.43
C ARG A 99 -4.74 -34.36 -9.59
N LEU A 100 -4.06 -34.38 -10.73
CA LEU A 100 -2.96 -33.49 -11.02
C LEU A 100 -3.38 -32.05 -10.97
N VAL A 101 -4.51 -31.69 -11.56
CA VAL A 101 -5.03 -30.32 -11.54
C VAL A 101 -5.37 -29.88 -10.12
N LYS A 102 -5.95 -30.76 -9.31
CA LYS A 102 -6.30 -30.43 -7.92
C LYS A 102 -5.08 -30.28 -7.01
N SER A 103 -4.01 -30.98 -7.28
CA SER A 103 -2.79 -30.93 -6.47
C SER A 103 -1.93 -29.70 -6.82
N TYR A 104 -2.23 -29.05 -7.90
CA TYR A 104 -1.56 -27.82 -8.28
C TYR A 104 -2.07 -26.65 -7.44
#